data_ae15ef1a322d14336430f6a478ab691b
#
_entry.id   ae15ef1a322d14336430f6a478ab691b
#
_cell.length_a   1.000
_cell.length_b   1.000
_cell.length_c   1.000
_cell.angle_alpha   90.00
_cell.angle_beta   90.00
_cell.angle_gamma   90.00
#
_symmetry.space_group_name_H-M   'P 1'
#
loop_
_entity.id
_entity.type
_entity.pdbx_description
1 polymer ?
#
loop_
_entity_poly.entity_id
_entity_poly.type
_entity_poly.pdbx_seq_one_letter_code
_entity_poly.pdbx_strand_id
1 'polypeptide(L)' 'SSPVMWRDICLSNREALSHELKRYRASLDTLQKYIDESDGKALESVFENAVRNRRGLVFPGK' A
#
# COMPACT_ATOMS: atom_id res chain seq x y z
N SER A 1 -15.38 -14.08 -11.82
CA SER A 1 -15.39 -12.63 -11.94
C SER A 1 -15.06 -12.19 -13.35
N SER A 2 -15.72 -11.16 -13.82
CA SER A 2 -15.61 -10.68 -15.19
C SER A 2 -14.56 -9.57 -15.31
N PRO A 3 -13.61 -9.70 -16.25
CA PRO A 3 -12.66 -8.62 -16.51
C PRO A 3 -13.36 -7.31 -16.90
N VAL A 4 -14.47 -7.42 -17.62
CA VAL A 4 -15.25 -6.24 -18.03
C VAL A 4 -15.82 -5.52 -16.81
N MET A 5 -16.35 -6.28 -15.88
CA MET A 5 -16.88 -5.72 -14.63
C MET A 5 -15.82 -4.98 -13.85
N TRP A 6 -14.65 -5.58 -13.69
CA TRP A 6 -13.55 -4.97 -12.96
C TRP A 6 -13.04 -3.71 -13.66
N ARG A 7 -12.98 -3.75 -14.99
CA ARG A 7 -12.64 -2.58 -15.77
C ARG A 7 -13.60 -1.43 -15.46
N ASP A 8 -14.89 -1.72 -15.49
CA ASP A 8 -15.92 -0.69 -15.27
C ASP A 8 -15.85 -0.13 -13.85
N ILE A 9 -15.61 -0.99 -12.87
CA ILE A 9 -15.44 -0.56 -11.47
C ILE A 9 -14.25 0.39 -11.36
N CYS A 10 -13.12 0.02 -11.96
CA CYS A 10 -11.93 0.86 -11.93
C CYS A 10 -12.16 2.20 -12.60
N LEU A 11 -12.82 2.22 -13.74
CA LEU A 11 -13.07 3.47 -14.45
C LEU A 11 -14.05 4.37 -13.70
N SER A 12 -15.03 3.76 -13.03
CA SER A 12 -15.98 4.52 -12.20
C SER A 12 -15.31 5.16 -10.99
N ASN A 13 -14.20 4.58 -10.52
CA ASN A 13 -13.47 5.08 -9.36
C ASN A 13 -12.09 5.61 -9.76
N ARG A 14 -11.95 6.05 -10.98
CA ARG A 14 -10.67 6.39 -11.56
C ARG A 14 -9.83 7.36 -10.73
N GLU A 15 -10.44 8.46 -10.29
CA GLU A 15 -9.71 9.48 -9.54
C GLU A 15 -9.24 8.95 -8.18
N ALA A 16 -10.14 8.28 -7.46
CA ALA A 16 -9.81 7.72 -6.15
C ALA A 16 -8.72 6.66 -6.26
N LEU A 17 -8.86 5.76 -7.23
CA LEU A 17 -7.89 4.69 -7.44
C LEU A 17 -6.54 5.24 -7.89
N SER A 18 -6.54 6.23 -8.77
CA SER A 18 -5.32 6.85 -9.22
C SER A 18 -4.57 7.49 -8.04
N HIS A 19 -5.32 8.18 -7.17
CA HIS A 19 -4.75 8.79 -5.98
C HIS A 19 -4.11 7.74 -5.06
N GLU A 20 -4.83 6.66 -4.80
CA GLU A 20 -4.32 5.59 -3.94
C GLU A 20 -3.10 4.89 -4.54
N LEU A 21 -3.11 4.66 -5.84
CA LEU A 21 -1.97 4.05 -6.51
C LEU A 21 -0.73 4.94 -6.46
N LYS A 22 -0.92 6.25 -6.60
CA LYS A 22 0.20 7.19 -6.47
C LYS A 22 0.81 7.15 -5.07
N ARG A 23 -0.05 7.07 -4.04
CA ARG A 23 0.42 6.92 -2.67
C ARG A 23 1.18 5.61 -2.48
N TYR A 24 0.68 4.54 -3.03
CA TYR A 24 1.32 3.23 -2.97
C TYR A 24 2.69 3.27 -3.63
N ARG A 25 2.76 3.87 -4.81
CA ARG A 25 4.00 3.98 -5.54
C ARG A 25 5.04 4.78 -4.76
N ALA A 26 4.61 5.87 -4.13
CA ALA A 26 5.51 6.68 -3.31
C ALA A 26 6.05 5.86 -2.14
N SER A 27 5.21 5.06 -1.50
CA SER A 27 5.63 4.18 -0.41
C SER A 27 6.64 3.14 -0.88
N LEU A 28 6.40 2.56 -2.06
CA LEU A 28 7.30 1.58 -2.63
C LEU A 28 8.63 2.21 -3.00
N ASP A 29 8.62 3.42 -3.53
CA ASP A 29 9.84 4.14 -3.87
C ASP A 29 10.67 4.40 -2.63
N THR A 30 10.03 4.79 -1.54
CA THR A 30 10.71 5.01 -0.26
C THR A 30 11.34 3.72 0.26
N LEU A 31 10.60 2.63 0.19
CA LEU A 31 11.10 1.33 0.61
C LEU A 31 12.29 0.90 -0.25
N GLN A 32 12.19 1.10 -1.55
CA GLN A 32 13.26 0.80 -2.49
C GLN A 32 14.53 1.56 -2.12
N LYS A 33 14.38 2.84 -1.80
CA LYS A 33 15.50 3.67 -1.40
C LYS A 33 16.20 3.11 -0.16
N TYR A 34 15.42 2.72 0.85
CA TYR A 34 16.01 2.16 2.06
C TYR A 34 16.76 0.87 1.79
N ILE A 35 16.24 0.04 0.91
CA ILE A 35 16.90 -1.20 0.53
C ILE A 35 18.21 -0.90 -0.22
N ASP A 36 18.14 -0.01 -1.19
CA ASP A 36 19.31 0.36 -2.01
C ASP A 36 20.42 0.96 -1.16
N GLU A 37 20.05 1.73 -0.13
CA GLU A 37 21.01 2.36 0.77
C GLU A 37 21.41 1.49 1.94
N SER A 38 20.87 0.29 2.02
CA SER A 38 21.10 -0.63 3.14
C SER A 38 20.77 0.03 4.48
N ASP A 39 19.71 0.83 4.50
CA ASP A 39 19.28 1.55 5.69
C ASP A 39 18.45 0.64 6.59
N GLY A 40 19.13 -0.15 7.41
CA GLY A 40 18.48 -1.14 8.25
C GLY A 40 17.54 -0.53 9.28
N LYS A 41 17.90 0.61 9.85
CA LYS A 41 17.05 1.26 10.83
C LYS A 41 15.75 1.77 10.24
N ALA A 42 15.84 2.35 9.05
CA ALA A 42 14.65 2.83 8.36
C ALA A 42 13.73 1.66 7.98
N LEU A 43 14.30 0.57 7.50
CA LEU A 43 13.54 -0.64 7.19
C LEU A 43 12.85 -1.19 8.43
N GLU A 44 13.58 -1.25 9.52
CA GLU A 44 13.03 -1.74 10.79
C GLU A 44 11.83 -0.90 11.22
N SER A 45 11.95 0.43 11.11
CA SER A 45 10.85 1.35 11.44
C SER A 45 9.63 1.12 10.55
N VAL A 46 9.84 0.90 9.25
CA VAL A 46 8.75 0.63 8.33
C VAL A 46 7.99 -0.63 8.74
N PHE A 47 8.71 -1.68 9.06
CA PHE A 47 8.09 -2.95 9.44
C PHE A 47 7.44 -2.87 10.81
N GLU A 48 8.03 -2.14 11.75
CA GLU A 48 7.40 -1.91 13.05
C GLU A 48 6.07 -1.18 12.91
N ASN A 49 6.04 -0.16 12.07
CA ASN A 49 4.81 0.58 11.81
C ASN A 49 3.76 -0.30 11.14
N ALA A 50 4.17 -1.17 10.23
CA ALA A 50 3.27 -2.09 9.57
C ALA A 50 2.65 -3.06 10.58
N VAL A 51 3.45 -3.59 11.49
CA VAL A 51 2.95 -4.49 12.52
C VAL A 51 1.98 -3.76 13.45
N ARG A 52 2.33 -2.54 13.84
CA ARG A 52 1.49 -1.73 14.72
C ARG A 52 0.16 -1.41 14.05
N ASN A 53 0.17 -1.02 12.80
CA ASN A 53 -1.05 -0.73 12.04
C ASN A 53 -1.91 -1.96 11.89
N ARG A 54 -1.29 -3.11 11.67
CA ARG A 54 -1.98 -4.37 11.57
C ARG A 54 -2.72 -4.72 12.86
N ARG A 55 -2.06 -4.51 14.01
CA ARG A 55 -2.68 -4.76 15.29
C ARG A 55 -3.80 -3.79 15.60
N GLY A 56 -3.68 -2.57 15.10
CA GLY A 56 -4.71 -1.56 15.27
C GLY A 56 -5.91 -1.75 14.36
N LEU A 57 -5.79 -2.59 13.35
CA LEU A 57 -6.87 -2.87 12.41
C LEU A 57 -7.65 -4.08 12.88
N VAL A 58 -8.93 -3.87 13.15
CA VAL A 58 -9.84 -4.96 13.52
C VAL A 58 -10.71 -5.24 12.31
N PHE A 59 -10.54 -6.42 11.74
CA PHE A 59 -11.31 -6.83 10.59
C PHE A 59 -12.55 -7.58 11.04
N PRO A 60 -13.73 -7.18 10.59
CA PRO A 60 -14.94 -7.91 10.92
C PRO A 60 -14.82 -9.37 10.48
N GLY A 61 -15.31 -10.27 11.28
CA GLY A 61 -15.29 -11.69 10.94
C GLY A 61 -14.02 -12.43 11.30
N LYS A 62 -13.11 -11.78 11.94
CA LYS A 62 -11.89 -12.40 12.42
C LYS A 62 -12.02 -13.00 13.78
#